data_f8ceea73cd2800ba5bde68fd79e66f87
#
_entry.id   f8ceea73cd2800ba5bde68fd79e66f87
#
_cell.length_a   1.000
_cell.length_b   1.000
_cell.length_c   1.000
_cell.angle_alpha   90.00
_cell.angle_beta   90.00
_cell.angle_gamma   90.00
#
_symmetry.space_group_name_H-M   'P 1'
#
loop_
_entity.id
_entity.type
_entity.pdbx_description
1 polymer ?
#
loop_
_entity_poly.entity_id
_entity_poly.type
_entity_poly.pdbx_seq_one_letter_code
_entity_poly.pdbx_strand_id
1 'polypeptide(L)' 'MHAAQRRQAILDVLRQSGGPVSASALAERFSVSRQIIVGDIALLRASGAAVSATPRGYVILSAATGL' A
#
# COMPACT_ATOMS: atom_id res chain seq x y z
N MET A 1 15.52 -6.05 -2.43
CA MET A 1 14.08 -6.45 -2.53
C MET A 1 13.58 -6.14 -3.92
N HIS A 2 12.98 -7.11 -4.56
CA HIS A 2 12.40 -6.91 -5.89
C HIS A 2 11.08 -6.15 -5.80
N ALA A 3 10.71 -5.49 -6.88
CA ALA A 3 9.49 -4.70 -6.90
C ALA A 3 8.24 -5.50 -6.53
N ALA A 4 8.13 -6.74 -7.00
CA ALA A 4 6.99 -7.58 -6.68
C ALA A 4 6.93 -7.89 -5.18
N GLN A 5 8.08 -8.15 -4.58
CA GLN A 5 8.17 -8.39 -3.14
C GLN A 5 7.82 -7.14 -2.36
N ARG A 6 8.27 -5.98 -2.84
CA ARG A 6 7.97 -4.72 -2.20
C ARG A 6 6.48 -4.44 -2.23
N ARG A 7 5.84 -4.68 -3.38
CA ARG A 7 4.39 -4.48 -3.49
C ARG A 7 3.62 -5.38 -2.54
N GLN A 8 4.05 -6.64 -2.42
CA GLN A 8 3.41 -7.56 -1.49
C GLN A 8 3.62 -7.10 -0.05
N ALA A 9 4.81 -6.62 0.27
CA ALA A 9 5.11 -6.10 1.60
C ALA A 9 4.31 -4.85 1.92
N ILE A 10 4.05 -4.01 0.93
CA ILE A 10 3.20 -2.83 1.11
C ILE A 10 1.79 -3.27 1.51
N LEU A 11 1.23 -4.26 0.84
CA LEU A 11 -0.09 -4.78 1.21
C LEU A 11 -0.10 -5.30 2.64
N ASP A 12 0.94 -6.01 3.03
CA ASP A 12 1.04 -6.54 4.39
C ASP A 12 1.08 -5.42 5.43
N VAL A 13 1.82 -4.37 5.16
CA VAL A 13 1.87 -3.21 6.05
C VAL A 13 0.49 -2.58 6.18
N LEU A 14 -0.21 -2.41 5.08
CA LEU A 14 -1.54 -1.81 5.10
C LEU A 14 -2.54 -2.68 5.84
N ARG A 15 -2.44 -4.00 5.71
CA ARG A 15 -3.33 -4.91 6.42
C ARG A 15 -3.10 -4.88 7.92
N GLN A 16 -1.84 -4.74 8.32
CA GLN A 16 -1.48 -4.75 9.74
C GLN A 16 -1.65 -3.39 10.39
N SER A 17 -1.72 -2.34 9.59
CA SER A 17 -1.86 -1.00 10.11
C SER A 17 -3.28 -0.79 10.62
N GLY A 18 -3.41 -0.13 11.72
CA GLY A 18 -4.70 0.21 12.27
C GLY A 18 -5.33 1.43 11.62
N GLY A 19 -4.69 2.02 10.65
CA GLY A 19 -5.20 3.21 9.96
C GLY A 19 -4.40 3.52 8.72
N PRO A 20 -4.63 4.67 8.10
CA PRO A 20 -3.95 5.04 6.86
C PRO A 20 -2.44 5.15 7.05
N VAL A 21 -1.69 4.77 6.01
CA VAL A 21 -0.24 4.90 5.98
C VAL A 21 0.10 5.76 4.77
N SER A 22 0.82 6.84 5.00
CA SER A 22 1.14 7.78 3.94
C SER A 22 2.18 7.20 2.99
N ALA A 23 2.22 7.72 1.76
CA ALA A 23 3.25 7.34 0.80
C ALA A 23 4.64 7.64 1.35
N SER A 24 4.78 8.75 2.07
CA SER A 24 6.07 9.12 2.68
C SER A 24 6.50 8.09 3.72
N ALA A 25 5.58 7.63 4.55
CA ALA A 25 5.87 6.64 5.57
C ALA A 25 6.28 5.31 4.92
N LEU A 26 5.59 4.91 3.87
CA LEU A 26 5.94 3.69 3.14
C LEU A 26 7.30 3.82 2.46
N ALA A 27 7.56 4.97 1.86
CA ALA A 27 8.86 5.23 1.21
C ALA A 27 10.00 5.11 2.21
N GLU A 28 9.83 5.65 3.39
CA GLU A 28 10.82 5.57 4.44
C GLU A 28 11.02 4.13 4.90
N ARG A 29 9.93 3.43 5.10
CA ARG A 29 9.96 2.04 5.55
C ARG A 29 10.69 1.13 4.58
N PHE A 30 10.51 1.35 3.28
CA PHE A 30 11.12 0.51 2.26
C PHE A 30 12.37 1.12 1.63
N SER A 31 12.81 2.28 2.12
CA SER A 31 14.02 2.96 1.63
C SER A 31 13.96 3.22 0.13
N VAL A 32 12.84 3.67 -0.34
CA VAL A 32 12.64 4.05 -1.74
C VAL A 32 12.03 5.44 -1.79
N SER A 33 11.95 6.01 -2.99
CA SER A 33 11.33 7.31 -3.13
C SER A 33 9.80 7.22 -2.99
N ARG A 34 9.20 8.31 -2.61
CA ARG A 34 7.75 8.40 -2.53
C ARG A 34 7.11 8.10 -3.89
N GLN A 35 7.75 8.52 -4.97
CA GLN A 35 7.25 8.30 -6.31
C GLN A 35 7.19 6.81 -6.65
N ILE A 36 8.16 6.05 -6.19
CA ILE A 36 8.14 4.59 -6.36
C ILE A 36 6.95 3.98 -5.63
N ILE A 37 6.66 4.45 -4.42
CA ILE A 37 5.50 3.96 -3.67
C ILE A 37 4.20 4.27 -4.41
N VAL A 38 4.06 5.48 -4.93
CA VAL A 38 2.87 5.86 -5.70
C VAL A 38 2.68 4.95 -6.90
N GLY A 39 3.78 4.64 -7.60
CA GLY A 39 3.75 3.72 -8.73
C GLY A 39 3.37 2.30 -8.31
N ASP A 40 3.92 1.82 -7.20
CA ASP A 40 3.58 0.50 -6.69
C ASP A 40 2.11 0.39 -6.31
N ILE A 41 1.58 1.42 -5.67
CA ILE A 41 0.16 1.46 -5.28
C ILE A 41 -0.71 1.42 -6.55
N ALA A 42 -0.33 2.17 -7.57
CA ALA A 42 -1.09 2.18 -8.82
C ALA A 42 -1.13 0.79 -9.46
N LEU A 43 0.00 0.08 -9.44
CA LEU A 43 0.07 -1.28 -9.97
C LEU A 43 -0.76 -2.25 -9.14
N LEU A 44 -0.74 -2.10 -7.83
CA LEU A 44 -1.55 -2.94 -6.95
C LEU A 44 -3.03 -2.76 -7.23
N ARG A 45 -3.47 -1.52 -7.38
CA ARG A 45 -4.86 -1.23 -7.69
C ARG A 45 -5.26 -1.78 -9.06
N ALA A 46 -4.35 -1.67 -10.02
CA ALA A 46 -4.60 -2.20 -11.36
C ALA A 46 -4.72 -3.72 -11.36
N SER A 47 -4.05 -4.38 -10.42
CA SER A 47 -4.12 -5.84 -10.33
C SER A 47 -5.27 -6.33 -9.45
N GLY A 48 -6.10 -5.43 -8.97
CA GLY A 48 -7.29 -5.82 -8.22
C GLY A 48 -7.18 -5.68 -6.70
N ALA A 49 -6.06 -5.18 -6.19
CA ALA A 49 -5.94 -4.98 -4.76
C ALA A 49 -6.86 -3.85 -4.31
N ALA A 50 -7.54 -4.05 -3.20
CA ALA A 50 -8.51 -3.10 -2.70
C ALA A 50 -7.85 -1.99 -1.88
N VAL A 51 -6.92 -1.28 -2.49
CA VAL A 51 -6.22 -0.18 -1.85
C VAL A 51 -6.94 1.12 -2.20
N SER A 52 -7.19 1.93 -1.19
CA SER A 52 -7.85 3.21 -1.38
C SER A 52 -6.95 4.33 -0.89
N ALA A 53 -6.99 5.45 -1.59
CA ALA A 53 -6.25 6.64 -1.19
C ALA A 53 -7.15 7.54 -0.37
N THR A 54 -6.66 7.98 0.78
CA THR A 54 -7.39 8.91 1.64
C THR A 54 -6.50 10.14 1.86
N PRO A 55 -7.05 11.24 2.36
CA PRO A 55 -6.23 12.40 2.70
C PRO A 55 -5.13 12.10 3.73
N ARG A 56 -5.28 11.04 4.50
CA ARG A 56 -4.31 10.68 5.52
C ARG A 56 -3.31 9.63 5.05
N GLY A 57 -3.56 8.99 3.92
CA GLY A 57 -2.69 7.95 3.41
C GLY A 57 -3.46 6.84 2.73
N TYR A 58 -2.80 5.74 2.51
CA TYR A 58 -3.42 4.59 1.85
C TYR A 58 -3.97 3.61 2.89
N VAL A 59 -5.10 3.01 2.56
CA VAL A 59 -5.68 1.95 3.38
C VAL A 59 -6.02 0.78 2.48
N ILE A 60 -6.08 -0.41 3.02
CA ILE A 60 -6.58 -1.54 2.30
C ILE A 60 -7.99 -1.82 2.81
N LEU A 61 -8.90 -1.94 1.87
CA LEU A 61 -10.28 -2.26 2.21
C LEU A 61 -10.38 -3.75 2.25
N SER A 62 -10.32 -4.29 3.41
CA SER A 62 -10.30 -5.68 3.55
C SER A 62 -11.66 -6.19 3.44
N ALA A 63 -12.26 -5.99 2.90
CA ALA A 63 -13.36 -6.47 2.74
C ALA A 63 -13.91 -7.60 3.17
N ALA A 64 -13.44 -8.00 3.38
CA ALA A 64 -13.85 -8.92 3.88
C ALA A 64 -15.07 -9.11 4.15
N THR A 65 -15.27 -9.00 4.12
CA THR A 65 -16.13 -9.20 4.44
C THR A 65 -16.94 -9.86 4.30
N GLY A 66 -16.95 -10.17 4.15
CA GLY A 66 -17.69 -10.84 3.97
C GLY A 66 -18.62 -11.10 4.02
N LEU A 67 -18.78 -11.17 4.01
CA LEU A 67 -19.62 -11.71 4.06
C LEU A 67 -20.00 -12.09 3.94
#